data_1e2c3630e4729ec37ab33d218b62b3ec
#
_entry.id   1e2c3630e4729ec37ab33d218b62b3ec
#
_cell.length_a   1.000
_cell.length_b   1.000
_cell.length_c   1.000
_cell.angle_alpha   90.00
_cell.angle_beta   90.00
_cell.angle_gamma   90.00
#
_symmetry.space_group_name_H-M   'P 1'
#
loop_
_entity.id
_entity.type
_entity.pdbx_description
1 polymer ?
#
loop_
_entity_poly.entity_id
_entity_poly.type
_entity_poly.pdbx_seq_one_letter_code
_entity_poly.pdbx_strand_id
1 'polypeptide(L)'
;FDKFAPSNDLSMNLEERIETFSELGQILRDGLAGKKGRYGEALERLIADQQFRNGWFTPRNVEQALRAIAEVLTTGKLAIWTGRYPEISEQHEPSDVAVVMAGNIPLAGFHDFLSVLITGNRIIAKTSSKDPDLIVFIGDILGEINPSFRDRIKFTDGLLKEFDSVIATGSDNTSRYF
;
A
#
# COMPACT_ATOMS: atom_id res chain seq x y z
N PHE A 1 5.49 3.89 -20.12
CA PHE A 1 4.97 3.00 -19.06
C PHE A 1 3.79 2.26 -19.66
N ASP A 2 3.94 0.97 -19.88
CA ASP A 2 2.91 0.16 -20.48
C ASP A 2 1.83 -0.21 -19.46
N LYS A 3 0.58 -0.34 -19.89
CA LYS A 3 -0.51 -0.97 -19.14
C LYS A 3 -0.02 -2.26 -18.49
N PHE A 4 -0.68 -2.66 -17.40
CA PHE A 4 -0.41 -3.99 -16.86
C PHE A 4 -0.60 -5.03 -17.96
N ALA A 5 0.34 -5.96 -18.09
CA ALA A 5 0.17 -7.09 -18.98
C ALA A 5 -1.10 -7.85 -18.55
N PRO A 6 -1.87 -8.43 -19.50
CA PRO A 6 -2.99 -9.29 -19.14
C PRO A 6 -2.44 -10.44 -18.32
N SER A 7 -2.78 -10.46 -17.02
CA SER A 7 -2.38 -11.54 -16.12
C SER A 7 -3.32 -12.72 -16.35
N ASN A 8 -2.76 -13.91 -16.53
CA ASN A 8 -3.54 -15.16 -16.58
C ASN A 8 -4.09 -15.59 -15.20
N ASP A 9 -3.76 -14.87 -14.13
CA ASP A 9 -4.17 -15.18 -12.76
C ASP A 9 -5.03 -14.05 -12.19
N LEU A 10 -6.29 -14.01 -12.62
CA LEU A 10 -7.30 -13.04 -12.18
C LEU A 10 -8.01 -13.47 -10.88
N SER A 11 -7.62 -14.59 -10.27
CA SER A 11 -8.49 -15.31 -9.33
C SER A 11 -8.21 -15.10 -7.84
N MET A 12 -7.39 -14.10 -7.45
CA MET A 12 -7.22 -13.82 -6.01
C MET A 12 -8.54 -13.32 -5.42
N ASN A 13 -9.19 -14.17 -4.62
CA ASN A 13 -10.47 -13.85 -3.99
C ASN A 13 -10.30 -12.88 -2.81
N LEU A 14 -11.42 -12.39 -2.26
CA LEU A 14 -11.39 -11.41 -1.17
C LEU A 14 -10.74 -11.99 0.10
N GLU A 15 -10.95 -13.27 0.41
CA GLU A 15 -10.39 -13.93 1.59
C GLU A 15 -8.86 -13.97 1.52
N GLU A 16 -8.30 -14.37 0.38
CA GLU A 16 -6.85 -14.36 0.13
C GLU A 16 -6.25 -12.95 0.26
N ARG A 17 -6.96 -11.92 -0.21
CA ARG A 17 -6.52 -10.52 -0.06
C ARG A 17 -6.51 -10.11 1.43
N ILE A 18 -7.56 -10.45 2.18
CA ILE A 18 -7.64 -10.18 3.62
C ILE A 18 -6.54 -10.90 4.38
N GLU A 19 -6.29 -12.17 4.08
CA GLU A 19 -5.22 -12.96 4.71
C GLU A 19 -3.84 -12.34 4.45
N THR A 20 -3.56 -11.96 3.19
CA THR A 20 -2.28 -11.35 2.82
C THR A 20 -2.06 -10.02 3.56
N PHE A 21 -3.05 -9.14 3.63
CA PHE A 21 -2.95 -7.90 4.39
C PHE A 21 -2.87 -8.13 5.91
N SER A 22 -3.52 -9.16 6.42
CA SER A 22 -3.42 -9.54 7.84
C SER A 22 -2.02 -10.05 8.20
N GLU A 23 -1.39 -10.82 7.31
CA GLU A 23 0.00 -11.27 7.45
C GLU A 23 0.97 -10.09 7.39
N LEU A 24 0.80 -9.17 6.44
CA LEU A 24 1.55 -7.90 6.43
C LEU A 24 1.44 -7.19 7.79
N GLY A 25 0.22 -7.05 8.33
CA GLY A 25 0.00 -6.45 9.64
C GLY A 25 0.75 -7.17 10.76
N GLN A 26 0.82 -8.50 10.72
CA GLN A 26 1.59 -9.30 11.69
C GLN A 26 3.10 -9.07 11.55
N ILE A 27 3.62 -9.04 10.33
CA ILE A 27 5.04 -8.74 10.04
C ILE A 27 5.43 -7.37 10.59
N LEU A 28 4.59 -6.36 10.36
CA LEU A 28 4.84 -5.00 10.88
C LEU A 28 4.83 -4.98 12.42
N ARG A 29 3.87 -5.64 13.07
CA ARG A 29 3.82 -5.75 14.55
C ARG A 29 5.07 -6.42 15.11
N ASP A 30 5.50 -7.50 14.51
CA ASP A 30 6.68 -8.26 14.95
C ASP A 30 7.97 -7.46 14.76
N GLY A 31 8.14 -6.78 13.63
CA GLY A 31 9.27 -5.90 13.37
C GLY A 31 9.34 -4.73 14.35
N LEU A 32 8.19 -4.06 14.60
CA LEU A 32 8.09 -2.95 15.57
C LEU A 32 8.27 -3.38 17.04
N ALA A 33 8.10 -4.67 17.33
CA ALA A 33 8.39 -5.26 18.64
C ALA A 33 9.86 -5.73 18.76
N GLY A 34 10.70 -5.47 17.76
CA GLY A 34 12.10 -5.87 17.75
C GLY A 34 12.31 -7.38 17.59
N LYS A 35 11.30 -8.12 17.13
CA LYS A 35 11.48 -9.54 16.85
C LYS A 35 12.39 -9.71 15.64
N LYS A 36 13.44 -10.53 15.84
CA LYS A 36 14.32 -10.91 14.73
C LYS A 36 13.55 -11.79 13.75
N GLY A 37 13.37 -11.33 12.56
CA GLY A 37 12.70 -12.01 11.46
C GLY A 37 13.18 -11.46 10.12
N ARG A 38 12.69 -12.03 9.04
CA ARG A 38 13.09 -11.70 7.66
C ARG A 38 13.12 -10.20 7.36
N TYR A 39 12.20 -9.43 7.93
CA TYR A 39 12.04 -8.00 7.66
C TYR A 39 12.46 -7.09 8.83
N GLY A 40 12.76 -7.64 10.00
CA GLY A 40 13.01 -6.85 11.22
C GLY A 40 14.14 -5.83 11.06
N GLU A 41 15.32 -6.31 10.62
CA GLU A 41 16.48 -5.43 10.40
C GLU A 41 16.26 -4.43 9.25
N ALA A 42 15.58 -4.85 8.19
CA ALA A 42 15.28 -3.95 7.05
C ALA A 42 14.30 -2.86 7.46
N LEU A 43 13.28 -3.19 8.25
CA LEU A 43 12.32 -2.24 8.77
C LEU A 43 12.97 -1.24 9.74
N GLU A 44 13.84 -1.72 10.63
CA GLU A 44 14.58 -0.86 11.56
C GLU A 44 15.45 0.17 10.82
N ARG A 45 16.21 -0.28 9.82
CA ARG A 45 17.02 0.62 8.97
C ARG A 45 16.13 1.60 8.20
N LEU A 46 15.05 1.11 7.59
CA LEU A 46 14.14 1.96 6.84
C LEU A 46 13.57 3.07 7.73
N ILE A 47 13.13 2.75 8.95
CA ILE A 47 12.63 3.72 9.93
C ILE A 47 13.68 4.77 10.26
N ALA A 48 14.92 4.35 10.52
CA ALA A 48 16.02 5.24 10.88
C ALA A 48 16.41 6.19 9.73
N ASP A 49 16.34 5.71 8.49
CA ASP A 49 16.81 6.45 7.32
C ASP A 49 15.84 7.55 6.84
N GLN A 50 14.53 7.44 7.17
CA GLN A 50 13.52 8.37 6.66
C GLN A 50 13.77 9.83 7.06
N GLN A 51 14.29 10.08 8.25
CA GLN A 51 14.57 11.45 8.73
C GLN A 51 15.62 12.18 7.88
N PHE A 52 16.51 11.46 7.18
CA PHE A 52 17.52 12.06 6.31
C PHE A 52 16.92 12.58 4.98
N ARG A 53 15.77 12.01 4.57
CA ARG A 53 15.03 12.45 3.39
C ARG A 53 14.00 13.54 3.74
N ASN A 54 13.34 13.39 4.88
CA ASN A 54 12.32 14.32 5.33
C ASN A 54 12.44 14.51 6.86
N GLY A 55 12.87 15.68 7.30
CA GLY A 55 13.09 15.97 8.72
C GLY A 55 11.84 15.80 9.61
N TRP A 56 10.64 15.78 9.02
CA TRP A 56 9.40 15.47 9.74
C TRP A 56 9.18 13.96 9.96
N PHE A 57 9.90 13.11 9.22
CA PHE A 57 9.82 11.65 9.31
C PHE A 57 10.78 11.11 10.36
N THR A 58 10.70 11.65 11.56
CA THR A 58 11.48 11.10 12.68
C THR A 58 11.14 9.63 12.89
N PRO A 59 12.07 8.80 13.44
CA PRO A 59 11.78 7.40 13.73
C PRO A 59 10.46 7.21 14.50
N ARG A 60 10.20 8.07 15.49
CA ARG A 60 8.95 8.05 16.26
C ARG A 60 7.70 8.24 15.40
N ASN A 61 7.72 9.20 14.46
CA ASN A 61 6.57 9.47 13.59
C ASN A 61 6.34 8.33 12.61
N VAL A 62 7.42 7.75 12.06
CA VAL A 62 7.34 6.59 11.17
C VAL A 62 6.82 5.36 11.91
N GLU A 63 7.35 5.05 13.10
CA GLU A 63 6.86 3.97 13.94
C GLU A 63 5.38 4.14 14.29
N GLN A 64 4.95 5.36 14.62
CA GLN A 64 3.55 5.64 14.94
C GLN A 64 2.63 5.35 13.75
N ALA A 65 3.02 5.76 12.53
CA ALA A 65 2.27 5.47 11.32
C ALA A 65 2.20 3.96 11.05
N LEU A 66 3.32 3.27 11.13
CA LEU A 66 3.39 1.82 10.95
C LEU A 66 2.56 1.05 12.00
N ARG A 67 2.57 1.47 13.27
CA ARG A 67 1.73 0.89 14.32
C ARG A 67 0.25 1.07 14.02
N ALA A 68 -0.17 2.27 13.64
CA ALA A 68 -1.57 2.54 13.29
C ALA A 68 -2.04 1.66 12.11
N ILE A 69 -1.20 1.50 11.09
CA ILE A 69 -1.46 0.60 9.96
C ILE A 69 -1.56 -0.85 10.45
N ALA A 70 -0.57 -1.33 11.20
CA ALA A 70 -0.54 -2.70 11.69
C ALA A 70 -1.75 -3.06 12.59
N GLU A 71 -2.28 -2.07 13.32
CA GLU A 71 -3.47 -2.25 14.15
C GLU A 71 -4.76 -2.46 13.35
N VAL A 72 -4.89 -1.87 12.18
CA VAL A 72 -6.07 -2.05 11.32
C VAL A 72 -5.95 -3.30 10.45
N LEU A 73 -4.75 -3.75 10.16
CA LEU A 73 -4.47 -4.92 9.35
C LEU A 73 -4.58 -6.21 10.18
N THR A 74 -5.79 -6.56 10.55
CA THR A 74 -6.14 -7.86 11.16
C THR A 74 -7.31 -8.47 10.41
N THR A 75 -7.35 -9.80 10.30
CA THR A 75 -8.43 -10.52 9.59
C THR A 75 -9.81 -10.05 10.05
N GLY A 76 -10.02 -9.91 11.37
CA GLY A 76 -11.31 -9.50 11.91
C GLY A 76 -11.72 -8.07 11.51
N LYS A 77 -10.79 -7.10 11.59
CA LYS A 77 -11.09 -5.70 11.23
C LYS A 77 -11.30 -5.55 9.72
N LEU A 78 -10.47 -6.23 8.92
CA LEU A 78 -10.59 -6.21 7.46
C LEU A 78 -11.91 -6.85 7.03
N ALA A 79 -12.29 -8.00 7.60
CA ALA A 79 -13.56 -8.67 7.31
C ALA A 79 -14.79 -7.81 7.70
N ILE A 80 -14.76 -7.13 8.86
CA ILE A 80 -15.83 -6.21 9.27
C ILE A 80 -15.91 -5.01 8.31
N TRP A 81 -14.77 -4.47 7.88
CA TRP A 81 -14.76 -3.33 6.97
C TRP A 81 -15.27 -3.72 5.58
N THR A 82 -14.73 -4.77 5.00
CA THR A 82 -15.10 -5.25 3.66
C THR A 82 -16.54 -5.81 3.61
N GLY A 83 -17.02 -6.42 4.69
CA GLY A 83 -18.39 -6.92 4.79
C GLY A 83 -19.49 -5.85 4.69
N ARG A 84 -19.11 -4.55 4.74
CA ARG A 84 -20.05 -3.44 4.46
C ARG A 84 -20.25 -3.19 2.97
N TYR A 85 -19.46 -3.82 2.13
CA TYR A 85 -19.43 -3.65 0.67
C TYR A 85 -19.48 -5.03 0.01
N PRO A 86 -20.63 -5.70 -0.02
CA PRO A 86 -20.76 -7.08 -0.50
C PRO A 86 -20.28 -7.24 -1.97
N GLU A 87 -20.35 -6.16 -2.76
CA GLU A 87 -19.98 -6.16 -4.17
C GLU A 87 -18.48 -6.47 -4.39
N ILE A 88 -17.61 -6.19 -3.41
CA ILE A 88 -16.17 -6.45 -3.54
C ILE A 88 -15.79 -7.93 -3.45
N SER A 89 -16.73 -8.79 -3.05
CA SER A 89 -16.57 -10.26 -3.09
C SER A 89 -16.86 -10.85 -4.47
N GLU A 90 -17.54 -10.10 -5.34
CA GLU A 90 -17.82 -10.53 -6.71
C GLU A 90 -16.54 -10.49 -7.55
N GLN A 91 -16.38 -11.49 -8.41
CA GLN A 91 -15.29 -11.48 -9.37
C GLN A 91 -15.56 -10.45 -10.47
N HIS A 92 -14.61 -9.58 -10.69
CA HIS A 92 -14.65 -8.59 -11.77
C HIS A 92 -13.27 -8.45 -12.42
N GLU A 93 -13.24 -7.94 -13.62
CA GLU A 93 -11.98 -7.57 -14.28
C GLU A 93 -11.34 -6.42 -13.51
N PRO A 94 -10.05 -6.55 -13.10
CA PRO A 94 -9.36 -5.51 -12.36
C PRO A 94 -9.21 -4.22 -13.16
N SER A 95 -9.63 -3.09 -12.59
CA SER A 95 -9.35 -1.76 -13.13
C SER A 95 -7.94 -1.29 -12.75
N ASP A 96 -7.32 -0.51 -13.62
CA ASP A 96 -6.05 0.17 -13.38
C ASP A 96 -6.34 1.51 -12.66
N VAL A 97 -6.07 1.57 -11.37
CA VAL A 97 -6.34 2.76 -10.56
C VAL A 97 -5.03 3.49 -10.26
N ALA A 98 -4.91 4.72 -10.74
CA ALA A 98 -3.81 5.59 -10.39
C ALA A 98 -4.05 6.20 -9.00
N VAL A 99 -3.02 6.23 -8.16
CA VAL A 99 -3.09 6.86 -6.83
C VAL A 99 -1.95 7.86 -6.69
N VAL A 100 -2.29 9.13 -6.52
CA VAL A 100 -1.30 10.19 -6.21
C VAL A 100 -1.14 10.29 -4.71
N MET A 101 0.01 9.84 -4.21
CA MET A 101 0.27 9.76 -2.79
C MET A 101 0.82 11.08 -2.24
N ALA A 102 0.23 11.56 -1.16
CA ALA A 102 0.78 12.68 -0.41
C ALA A 102 2.02 12.24 0.38
N GLY A 103 2.95 13.16 0.64
CA GLY A 103 4.18 12.89 1.40
C GLY A 103 4.38 13.86 2.57
N ASN A 104 3.30 14.39 3.13
CA ASN A 104 3.35 15.31 4.27
C ASN A 104 3.44 14.60 5.62
N ILE A 105 2.94 13.38 5.72
CA ILE A 105 3.09 12.48 6.86
C ILE A 105 3.50 11.09 6.36
N PRO A 106 4.19 10.27 7.18
CA PRO A 106 4.60 8.93 6.78
C PRO A 106 3.41 8.07 6.36
N LEU A 107 3.51 7.44 5.19
CA LEU A 107 2.47 6.53 4.66
C LEU A 107 1.08 7.17 4.47
N ALA A 108 1.02 8.47 4.15
CA ALA A 108 -0.24 9.18 3.94
C ALA A 108 -1.16 8.51 2.90
N GLY A 109 -0.58 7.91 1.85
CA GLY A 109 -1.31 7.20 0.79
C GLY A 109 -1.66 5.74 1.09
N PHE A 110 -1.33 5.21 2.28
CA PHE A 110 -1.53 3.79 2.57
C PHE A 110 -3.01 3.36 2.53
N HIS A 111 -3.92 4.21 3.00
CA HIS A 111 -5.35 3.86 3.00
C HIS A 111 -5.89 3.70 1.56
N ASP A 112 -5.51 4.61 0.66
CA ASP A 112 -5.90 4.52 -0.75
C ASP A 112 -5.27 3.29 -1.41
N PHE A 113 -4.00 3.00 -1.11
CA PHE A 113 -3.29 1.81 -1.54
C PHE A 113 -4.01 0.52 -1.11
N LEU A 114 -4.36 0.42 0.18
CA LEU A 114 -5.14 -0.70 0.72
C LEU A 114 -6.50 -0.81 0.04
N SER A 115 -7.22 0.31 -0.12
CA SER A 115 -8.57 0.32 -0.69
C SER A 115 -8.59 -0.21 -2.12
N VAL A 116 -7.64 0.22 -2.96
CA VAL A 116 -7.53 -0.26 -4.35
C VAL A 116 -7.23 -1.76 -4.39
N LEU A 117 -6.28 -2.22 -3.60
CA LEU A 117 -5.84 -3.62 -3.66
C LEU A 117 -6.82 -4.59 -3.00
N ILE A 118 -7.46 -4.20 -1.87
CA ILE A 118 -8.42 -5.07 -1.19
C ILE A 118 -9.69 -5.27 -2.00
N THR A 119 -10.04 -4.31 -2.86
CA THR A 119 -11.15 -4.44 -3.80
C THR A 119 -10.81 -5.27 -5.03
N GLY A 120 -9.59 -5.75 -5.18
CA GLY A 120 -9.16 -6.62 -6.28
C GLY A 120 -8.65 -5.87 -7.52
N ASN A 121 -8.54 -4.56 -7.45
CA ASN A 121 -8.01 -3.73 -8.54
C ASN A 121 -6.47 -3.71 -8.58
N ARG A 122 -5.90 -3.14 -9.63
CA ARG A 122 -4.47 -2.89 -9.79
C ARG A 122 -4.17 -1.43 -9.48
N ILE A 123 -3.02 -1.17 -8.88
CA ILE A 123 -2.61 0.18 -8.51
C ILE A 123 -1.39 0.66 -9.29
N ILE A 124 -1.46 1.88 -9.79
CA ILE A 124 -0.32 2.65 -10.27
C ILE A 124 -0.08 3.76 -9.23
N ALA A 125 0.78 3.47 -8.26
CA ALA A 125 1.06 4.37 -7.16
C ALA A 125 2.13 5.39 -7.53
N LYS A 126 1.74 6.65 -7.70
CA LYS A 126 2.67 7.76 -7.83
C LYS A 126 3.15 8.18 -6.45
N THR A 127 4.37 7.78 -6.11
CA THR A 127 4.97 8.09 -4.82
C THR A 127 5.34 9.58 -4.71
N SER A 128 5.30 10.10 -3.49
CA SER A 128 5.83 11.44 -3.22
C SER A 128 7.36 11.39 -3.13
N SER A 129 8.04 12.40 -3.67
CA SER A 129 9.49 12.56 -3.47
C SER A 129 9.91 12.69 -1.99
N LYS A 130 8.96 13.00 -1.12
CA LYS A 130 9.17 13.12 0.34
C LYS A 130 8.94 11.82 1.10
N ASP A 131 8.28 10.82 0.50
CA ASP A 131 8.00 9.50 1.05
C ASP A 131 7.99 8.44 -0.06
N PRO A 132 9.15 8.19 -0.71
CA PRO A 132 9.19 7.22 -1.79
C PRO A 132 9.34 5.77 -1.31
N ASP A 133 9.96 5.55 -0.14
CA ASP A 133 10.49 4.24 0.24
C ASP A 133 9.51 3.41 1.10
N LEU A 134 8.75 4.05 1.98
CA LEU A 134 7.91 3.34 2.94
C LEU A 134 6.83 2.50 2.27
N ILE A 135 6.13 3.07 1.29
CA ILE A 135 5.06 2.36 0.58
C ILE A 135 5.61 1.29 -0.37
N VAL A 136 6.79 1.52 -0.96
CA VAL A 136 7.47 0.53 -1.80
C VAL A 136 7.85 -0.69 -0.97
N PHE A 137 8.44 -0.50 0.22
CA PHE A 137 8.76 -1.58 1.14
C PHE A 137 7.52 -2.42 1.53
N ILE A 138 6.38 -1.77 1.76
CA ILE A 138 5.11 -2.47 2.01
C ILE A 138 4.67 -3.29 0.79
N GLY A 139 4.76 -2.72 -0.41
CA GLY A 139 4.43 -3.41 -1.65
C GLY A 139 5.31 -4.63 -1.91
N ASP A 140 6.60 -4.51 -1.62
CA ASP A 140 7.56 -5.63 -1.74
C ASP A 140 7.18 -6.78 -0.79
N ILE A 141 6.85 -6.47 0.47
CA ILE A 141 6.39 -7.49 1.43
C ILE A 141 5.12 -8.16 0.93
N LEU A 142 4.13 -7.41 0.44
CA LEU A 142 2.90 -7.99 -0.12
C LEU A 142 3.19 -8.95 -1.26
N GLY A 143 4.06 -8.56 -2.20
CA GLY A 143 4.48 -9.40 -3.31
C GLY A 143 5.31 -10.63 -2.92
N GLU A 144 5.88 -10.64 -1.70
CA GLU A 144 6.57 -11.80 -1.14
C GLU A 144 5.63 -12.75 -0.39
N ILE A 145 4.62 -12.21 0.31
CA ILE A 145 3.56 -12.98 0.97
C ILE A 145 2.71 -13.69 -0.09
N ASN A 146 2.24 -12.92 -1.06
CA ASN A 146 1.42 -13.44 -2.16
C ASN A 146 1.91 -12.86 -3.51
N PRO A 147 2.55 -13.70 -4.34
CA PRO A 147 3.12 -13.27 -5.63
C PRO A 147 2.12 -12.59 -6.58
N SER A 148 0.82 -12.89 -6.48
CA SER A 148 -0.21 -12.25 -7.31
C SER A 148 -0.31 -10.72 -7.09
N PHE A 149 0.19 -10.20 -5.98
CA PHE A 149 0.29 -8.75 -5.76
C PHE A 149 1.38 -8.08 -6.60
N ARG A 150 2.42 -8.80 -7.04
CA ARG A 150 3.47 -8.24 -7.90
C ARG A 150 2.92 -7.70 -9.21
N ASP A 151 1.95 -8.40 -9.77
CA ASP A 151 1.30 -8.02 -11.02
C ASP A 151 0.17 -6.98 -10.82
N ARG A 152 -0.10 -6.60 -9.58
CA ARG A 152 -1.14 -5.63 -9.21
C ARG A 152 -0.61 -4.31 -8.70
N ILE A 153 0.71 -4.19 -8.49
CA ILE A 153 1.33 -2.99 -7.91
C ILE A 153 2.40 -2.47 -8.86
N LYS A 154 2.25 -1.22 -9.28
CA LYS A 154 3.30 -0.45 -9.96
C LYS A 154 3.58 0.83 -9.20
N PHE A 155 4.85 1.12 -8.97
CA PHE A 155 5.29 2.39 -8.41
C PHE A 155 5.90 3.27 -9.50
N THR A 156 5.65 4.57 -9.41
CA THR A 156 6.23 5.57 -10.33
C THR A 156 6.44 6.91 -9.61
N ASP A 157 7.43 7.64 -10.03
CA ASP A 157 7.65 9.06 -9.70
C ASP A 157 7.32 9.99 -10.87
N GLY A 158 7.05 9.40 -12.04
CA GLY A 158 6.78 10.09 -13.30
C GLY A 158 5.32 10.51 -13.51
N LEU A 159 5.00 10.82 -14.77
CA LEU A 159 3.63 11.14 -15.18
C LEU A 159 2.77 9.87 -15.20
N LEU A 160 1.58 9.98 -14.62
CA LEU A 160 0.56 8.95 -14.70
C LEU A 160 -0.04 8.89 -16.10
N LYS A 161 -0.14 7.70 -16.66
CA LYS A 161 -0.71 7.43 -17.99
C LYS A 161 -1.42 6.09 -17.96
N GLU A 162 -2.40 5.94 -18.86
CA GLU A 162 -3.06 4.66 -19.12
C GLU A 162 -3.69 4.01 -17.87
N PHE A 163 -4.52 4.75 -17.17
CA PHE A 163 -5.32 4.28 -16.04
C PHE A 163 -6.82 4.46 -16.33
N ASP A 164 -7.64 3.66 -15.65
CA ASP A 164 -9.10 3.72 -15.78
C ASP A 164 -9.71 4.73 -14.80
N SER A 165 -9.09 4.89 -13.62
CA SER A 165 -9.54 5.83 -12.58
C SER A 165 -8.35 6.41 -11.81
N VAL A 166 -8.56 7.57 -11.16
CA VAL A 166 -7.53 8.20 -10.34
C VAL A 166 -8.07 8.60 -8.96
N ILE A 167 -7.26 8.33 -7.94
CA ILE A 167 -7.45 8.84 -6.58
C ILE A 167 -6.31 9.82 -6.32
N ALA A 168 -6.64 11.07 -6.00
CA ALA A 168 -5.64 12.08 -5.69
C ALA A 168 -5.95 12.68 -4.32
N THR A 169 -5.07 12.41 -3.35
CA THR A 169 -5.16 12.98 -2.00
C THR A 169 -4.14 14.12 -1.87
N GLY A 170 -4.60 15.32 -1.61
CA GLY A 170 -3.72 16.48 -1.53
C GLY A 170 -4.43 17.77 -1.19
N SER A 171 -3.68 18.88 -1.23
CA SER A 171 -4.23 20.23 -1.05
C SER A 171 -4.96 20.72 -2.32
N ASP A 172 -5.72 21.83 -2.20
CA ASP A 172 -6.40 22.51 -3.32
C ASP A 172 -5.45 22.80 -4.50
N ASN A 173 -4.16 22.99 -4.23
CA ASN A 173 -3.17 23.16 -5.30
C ASN A 173 -2.94 21.88 -6.08
N THR A 174 -3.02 20.70 -5.44
CA THR A 174 -2.87 19.41 -6.10
C THR A 174 -4.06 19.13 -7.02
N SER A 175 -5.30 19.47 -6.59
CA SER A 175 -6.51 19.26 -7.37
C SER A 175 -6.57 20.08 -8.67
N ARG A 176 -5.75 21.12 -8.81
CA ARG A 176 -5.68 21.95 -10.04
C ARG A 176 -4.87 21.29 -11.17
N TYR A 177 -4.16 20.20 -10.89
CA TYR A 177 -3.35 19.49 -11.88
C TYR A 177 -4.04 18.24 -12.45
N PHE A 178 -5.26 17.96 -12.00
CA PHE A 178 -6.14 16.91 -12.45
C PHE A 178 -7.52 17.48 -12.77
#